data_c1e3a8b62a8200988e9c7e2bb07a356f
#
_entry.id   c1e3a8b62a8200988e9c7e2bb07a356f
#
_cell.length_a   1.000
_cell.length_b   1.000
_cell.length_c   1.000
_cell.angle_alpha   90.00
_cell.angle_beta   90.00
_cell.angle_gamma   90.00
#
_symmetry.space_group_name_H-M   'P 1'
#
loop_
_entity.id
_entity.type
_entity.pdbx_description
1 polymer ?
#
loop_
_entity_poly.entity_id
_entity_poly.type
_entity_poly.pdbx_seq_one_letter_code
_entity_poly.pdbx_strand_id
1 'polypeptide(L)'
;MVRKEDPIYALATPEGVSAISVIRISGLSISEKFFNFLGIKNKKPGVFLRSLSVGGFTEKCLVLYFKAPQSYTGEDVIEIQPHGSMVVVSEILDVLEGFGFREAQAGEFTKRGFMNNKFTIDEAESVAANIEASSAEELRMLEDFRLGRVGNFFSGVTKKIENLLVTIESQLDFSDEGAVGSMNKENIKKEVSVLKRGLGDFLEKYSPFQSEMMKKKVVLVGRPNVGKSSLFNLLVEKKVALVSDVPGTTRDVVRKNLFLKGVEITLEAVSYTHLTLPTRRF
;
A
#
# COMPACT_ATOMS: atom_id res chain seq x y z
N MET A 1 21.61 10.37 15.40
CA MET A 1 20.26 10.56 15.94
C MET A 1 19.51 11.46 14.97
N VAL A 2 18.50 10.93 14.26
CA VAL A 2 17.63 11.73 13.38
C VAL A 2 16.80 12.66 14.25
N ARG A 3 16.99 13.97 14.11
CA ARG A 3 16.18 14.95 14.84
C ARG A 3 14.75 14.90 14.29
N LYS A 4 13.77 14.79 15.17
CA LYS A 4 12.33 14.68 14.87
C LYS A 4 11.76 15.91 14.13
N GLU A 5 12.56 16.96 13.97
CA GLU A 5 12.16 18.30 13.50
C GLU A 5 12.72 18.67 12.11
N ASP A 6 13.65 17.86 11.56
CA ASP A 6 14.27 18.21 10.29
C ASP A 6 13.23 18.09 9.14
N PRO A 7 13.12 19.11 8.29
CA PRO A 7 12.30 19.01 7.09
C PRO A 7 12.78 17.87 6.20
N ILE A 8 11.85 17.07 5.68
CA ILE A 8 12.12 15.93 4.81
C ILE A 8 11.59 16.16 3.42
N TYR A 9 12.20 15.51 2.43
CA TYR A 9 11.68 15.43 1.07
C TYR A 9 11.77 14.01 0.54
N ALA A 10 10.96 13.70 -0.46
CA ALA A 10 11.09 12.51 -1.29
C ALA A 10 10.47 12.72 -2.67
N LEU A 11 10.97 11.97 -3.65
CA LEU A 11 10.27 11.75 -4.90
C LEU A 11 9.08 10.84 -4.62
N ALA A 12 7.86 11.36 -4.77
CA ALA A 12 6.61 10.65 -4.48
C ALA A 12 6.07 9.83 -5.66
N THR A 13 6.59 10.06 -6.87
CA THR A 13 6.32 9.27 -8.07
C THR A 13 7.42 8.24 -8.29
N PRO A 14 7.16 7.14 -9.01
CA PRO A 14 8.21 6.18 -9.37
C PRO A 14 9.37 6.87 -10.10
N GLU A 15 10.59 6.38 -9.88
CA GLU A 15 11.77 6.82 -10.63
C GLU A 15 11.62 6.46 -12.11
N GLY A 16 12.06 7.37 -12.97
CA GLY A 16 12.04 7.18 -14.42
C GLY A 16 11.55 8.40 -15.18
N VAL A 17 11.58 8.30 -16.52
CA VAL A 17 11.10 9.37 -17.40
C VAL A 17 9.57 9.36 -17.43
N SER A 18 8.96 10.48 -17.08
CA SER A 18 7.51 10.66 -17.08
C SER A 18 7.13 12.08 -17.53
N ALA A 19 5.85 12.33 -17.77
CA ALA A 19 5.41 13.69 -18.12
C ALA A 19 5.53 14.65 -16.91
N ILE A 20 5.24 14.16 -15.72
CA ILE A 20 5.26 14.93 -14.46
C ILE A 20 5.84 14.04 -13.38
N SER A 21 6.71 14.60 -12.54
CA SER A 21 7.14 14.02 -11.26
C SER A 21 6.56 14.81 -10.11
N VAL A 22 6.43 14.18 -8.94
CA VAL A 22 5.98 14.84 -7.71
C VAL A 22 7.07 14.70 -6.65
N ILE A 23 7.62 15.82 -6.22
CA ILE A 23 8.55 15.88 -5.09
C ILE A 23 7.78 16.44 -3.90
N ARG A 24 7.67 15.66 -2.82
CA ARG A 24 6.96 16.05 -1.60
C ARG A 24 7.94 16.42 -0.51
N ILE A 25 7.62 17.50 0.20
CA ILE A 25 8.40 18.06 1.31
C ILE A 25 7.46 18.14 2.52
N SER A 26 7.96 17.82 3.72
CA SER A 26 7.21 18.00 4.97
C SER A 26 8.11 18.48 6.10
N GLY A 27 7.63 19.38 6.93
CA GLY A 27 8.35 19.84 8.11
C GLY A 27 7.61 20.90 8.92
N LEU A 28 7.91 20.94 10.22
CA LEU A 28 7.39 21.97 11.13
C LEU A 28 8.11 23.32 10.97
N SER A 29 9.34 23.31 10.47
CA SER A 29 10.23 24.48 10.43
C SER A 29 10.78 24.75 9.04
N ILE A 30 9.92 24.81 8.02
CA ILE A 30 10.33 25.19 6.67
C ILE A 30 10.72 26.67 6.66
N SER A 31 11.96 26.95 6.20
CA SER A 31 12.55 28.27 6.28
C SER A 31 11.88 29.32 5.38
N GLU A 32 11.83 30.57 5.82
CA GLU A 32 11.35 31.70 5.00
C GLU A 32 12.14 31.82 3.68
N LYS A 33 13.44 31.49 3.70
CA LYS A 33 14.29 31.54 2.50
C LYS A 33 13.76 30.56 1.44
N PHE A 34 13.28 29.38 1.85
CA PHE A 34 12.72 28.40 0.93
C PHE A 34 11.36 28.85 0.37
N PHE A 35 10.48 29.43 1.20
CA PHE A 35 9.22 29.99 0.70
C PHE A 35 9.47 31.15 -0.29
N ASN A 36 10.48 31.98 -0.06
CA ASN A 36 10.87 33.03 -1.00
C ASN A 36 11.41 32.46 -2.31
N PHE A 37 12.22 31.40 -2.25
CA PHE A 37 12.69 30.67 -3.43
C PHE A 37 11.51 30.15 -4.27
N LEU A 38 10.47 29.59 -3.62
CA LEU A 38 9.25 29.14 -4.28
C LEU A 38 8.32 30.30 -4.70
N GLY A 39 8.62 31.55 -4.35
CA GLY A 39 7.77 32.71 -4.62
C GLY A 39 6.43 32.67 -3.87
N ILE A 40 6.35 31.96 -2.73
CA ILE A 40 5.16 31.88 -1.88
C ILE A 40 5.25 32.95 -0.81
N LYS A 41 4.45 34.01 -0.97
CA LYS A 41 4.40 35.11 -0.02
C LYS A 41 3.44 34.81 1.15
N ASN A 42 3.83 35.25 2.35
CA ASN A 42 3.00 35.19 3.57
C ASN A 42 2.54 33.75 3.93
N LYS A 43 3.24 32.71 3.47
CA LYS A 43 2.88 31.31 3.72
C LYS A 43 1.38 31.03 3.56
N LYS A 44 0.81 31.57 2.47
CA LYS A 44 -0.60 31.35 2.13
C LYS A 44 -0.73 29.99 1.42
N PRO A 45 -1.57 29.05 1.95
CA PRO A 45 -1.79 27.77 1.28
C PRO A 45 -2.47 27.99 -0.08
N GLY A 46 -2.18 27.07 -1.02
CA GLY A 46 -2.75 27.13 -2.36
C GLY A 46 -1.94 26.41 -3.41
N VAL A 47 -2.34 26.59 -4.66
CA VAL A 47 -1.69 26.05 -5.85
C VAL A 47 -1.11 27.19 -6.66
N PHE A 48 0.14 27.10 -7.04
CA PHE A 48 0.90 28.16 -7.67
C PHE A 48 1.64 27.64 -8.90
N LEU A 49 1.51 28.33 -10.02
CA LEU A 49 2.43 28.11 -11.15
C LEU A 49 3.69 28.93 -10.90
N ARG A 50 4.85 28.30 -10.90
CA ARG A 50 6.14 28.91 -10.58
C ARG A 50 7.19 28.54 -11.62
N SER A 51 8.16 29.44 -11.75
CA SER A 51 9.38 29.23 -12.51
C SER A 51 10.54 29.15 -11.52
N LEU A 52 11.10 27.97 -11.30
CA LEU A 52 12.20 27.72 -10.38
C LEU A 52 13.52 27.71 -11.15
N SER A 53 14.48 28.47 -10.66
CA SER A 53 15.84 28.44 -11.20
C SER A 53 16.64 27.36 -10.49
N VAL A 54 16.94 26.27 -11.20
CA VAL A 54 17.64 25.10 -10.69
C VAL A 54 18.68 24.67 -11.73
N GLY A 55 19.88 24.25 -11.33
CA GLY A 55 20.91 23.68 -12.21
C GLY A 55 21.31 24.55 -13.41
N GLY A 56 21.15 25.87 -13.31
CA GLY A 56 21.47 26.80 -14.43
C GLY A 56 20.38 26.92 -15.49
N PHE A 57 19.21 26.30 -15.32
CA PHE A 57 18.04 26.47 -16.18
C PHE A 57 16.79 26.86 -15.35
N THR A 58 15.71 27.18 -16.03
CA THR A 58 14.43 27.53 -15.41
C THR A 58 13.41 26.46 -15.66
N GLU A 59 12.89 25.85 -14.61
CA GLU A 59 11.82 24.88 -14.64
C GLU A 59 10.48 25.52 -14.29
N LYS A 60 9.50 25.36 -15.17
CA LYS A 60 8.12 25.84 -14.93
C LYS A 60 7.26 24.72 -14.41
N CYS A 61 6.88 24.81 -13.16
CA CYS A 61 6.17 23.73 -12.46
C CYS A 61 5.01 24.24 -11.59
N LEU A 62 4.13 23.33 -11.21
CA LEU A 62 3.14 23.59 -10.17
C LEU A 62 3.80 23.38 -8.80
N VAL A 63 3.48 24.28 -7.87
CA VAL A 63 3.86 24.17 -6.46
C VAL A 63 2.57 24.24 -5.64
N LEU A 64 2.33 23.20 -4.85
CA LEU A 64 1.21 23.12 -3.93
C LEU A 64 1.74 23.32 -2.50
N TYR A 65 1.05 24.15 -1.72
CA TYR A 65 1.36 24.34 -0.31
C TYR A 65 0.15 24.07 0.56
N PHE A 66 0.31 23.14 1.47
CA PHE A 66 -0.68 22.74 2.49
C PHE A 66 -0.13 23.18 3.86
N LYS A 67 -0.83 24.11 4.49
CA LYS A 67 -0.43 24.62 5.79
C LYS A 67 -0.88 23.69 6.91
N ALA A 68 -0.01 23.50 7.89
CA ALA A 68 -0.34 22.78 9.12
C ALA A 68 -1.59 23.38 9.82
N PRO A 69 -2.48 22.55 10.40
CA PRO A 69 -2.46 21.11 10.40
C PRO A 69 -3.24 20.47 9.21
N GLN A 70 -3.70 21.25 8.22
CA GLN A 70 -4.49 20.78 7.08
C GLN A 70 -3.58 20.21 5.98
N SER A 71 -2.82 19.18 6.31
CA SER A 71 -1.91 18.48 5.41
C SER A 71 -1.90 16.98 5.69
N TYR A 72 -1.23 16.21 4.84
CA TYR A 72 -1.08 14.77 5.00
C TYR A 72 -0.35 14.38 6.29
N THR A 73 0.73 15.07 6.61
CA THR A 73 1.54 14.78 7.81
C THR A 73 1.09 15.56 9.06
N GLY A 74 0.18 16.54 8.90
CA GLY A 74 -0.13 17.49 9.96
C GLY A 74 0.93 18.61 10.15
N GLU A 75 2.04 18.54 9.39
CA GLU A 75 3.07 19.58 9.28
C GLU A 75 2.80 20.47 8.06
N ASP A 76 3.62 21.49 7.83
CA ASP A 76 3.62 22.18 6.54
C ASP A 76 4.07 21.20 5.44
N VAL A 77 3.27 21.04 4.39
CA VAL A 77 3.58 20.16 3.26
C VAL A 77 3.64 20.97 1.97
N ILE A 78 4.70 20.76 1.20
CA ILE A 78 4.86 21.35 -0.11
C ILE A 78 5.04 20.24 -1.13
N GLU A 79 4.36 20.35 -2.27
CA GLU A 79 4.59 19.48 -3.41
C GLU A 79 5.06 20.33 -4.59
N ILE A 80 6.16 19.93 -5.20
CA ILE A 80 6.69 20.50 -6.44
C ILE A 80 6.44 19.48 -7.54
N GLN A 81 5.77 19.90 -8.61
CA GLN A 81 5.39 19.06 -9.73
C GLN A 81 6.09 19.54 -11.02
N PRO A 82 7.38 19.20 -11.21
CA PRO A 82 8.14 19.52 -12.41
C PRO A 82 7.86 18.52 -13.55
N HIS A 83 8.45 18.78 -14.71
CA HIS A 83 8.56 17.74 -15.73
C HIS A 83 9.34 16.52 -15.22
N GLY A 84 8.90 15.33 -15.60
CA GLY A 84 9.46 14.05 -15.12
C GLY A 84 10.77 13.67 -15.81
N SER A 85 11.67 14.64 -16.00
CA SER A 85 13.07 14.40 -16.41
C SER A 85 13.90 14.09 -15.15
N MET A 86 14.65 12.98 -15.18
CA MET A 86 15.53 12.63 -14.05
C MET A 86 16.57 13.71 -13.75
N VAL A 87 17.02 14.45 -14.77
CA VAL A 87 17.94 15.59 -14.59
C VAL A 87 17.24 16.72 -13.82
N VAL A 88 16.01 17.09 -14.21
CA VAL A 88 15.24 18.13 -13.53
C VAL A 88 14.96 17.74 -12.07
N VAL A 89 14.57 16.49 -11.86
CA VAL A 89 14.30 15.94 -10.51
C VAL A 89 15.58 16.03 -9.66
N SER A 90 16.72 15.52 -10.15
CA SER A 90 17.99 15.54 -9.43
C SER A 90 18.39 16.97 -9.01
N GLU A 91 18.34 17.93 -9.95
CA GLU A 91 18.68 19.32 -9.66
C GLU A 91 17.78 19.96 -8.58
N ILE A 92 16.49 19.59 -8.57
CA ILE A 92 15.58 20.07 -7.53
C ILE A 92 15.93 19.43 -6.18
N LEU A 93 16.26 18.13 -6.14
CA LEU A 93 16.66 17.45 -4.91
C LEU A 93 17.96 18.05 -4.34
N ASP A 94 18.94 18.35 -5.18
CA ASP A 94 20.19 19.02 -4.77
C ASP A 94 19.92 20.41 -4.16
N VAL A 95 18.99 21.16 -4.72
CA VAL A 95 18.54 22.43 -4.15
C VAL A 95 17.90 22.24 -2.77
N LEU A 96 17.08 21.19 -2.57
CA LEU A 96 16.46 20.89 -1.28
C LEU A 96 17.52 20.54 -0.22
N GLU A 97 18.53 19.74 -0.57
CA GLU A 97 19.67 19.46 0.30
C GLU A 97 20.43 20.74 0.66
N GLY A 98 20.64 21.64 -0.30
CA GLY A 98 21.25 22.95 -0.08
C GLY A 98 20.47 23.85 0.88
N PHE A 99 19.15 23.66 1.00
CA PHE A 99 18.33 24.29 2.04
C PHE A 99 18.36 23.56 3.39
N GLY A 100 19.09 22.45 3.50
CA GLY A 100 19.24 21.65 4.72
C GLY A 100 18.09 20.66 4.93
N PHE A 101 17.35 20.32 3.87
CA PHE A 101 16.33 19.29 3.95
C PHE A 101 16.99 17.91 3.82
N ARG A 102 16.39 16.92 4.43
CA ARG A 102 16.87 15.55 4.45
C ARG A 102 15.96 14.66 3.63
N GLU A 103 16.51 13.70 2.93
CA GLU A 103 15.73 12.66 2.29
C GLU A 103 14.93 11.87 3.33
N ALA A 104 13.66 11.59 3.01
CA ALA A 104 12.74 10.84 3.85
C ALA A 104 13.08 9.35 3.85
N GLN A 105 12.94 8.72 5.00
CA GLN A 105 12.94 7.25 5.07
C GLN A 105 11.62 6.67 4.51
N ALA A 106 11.66 5.40 4.05
CA ALA A 106 10.46 4.73 3.58
C ALA A 106 9.34 4.78 4.64
N GLY A 107 8.15 5.24 4.24
CA GLY A 107 7.00 5.40 5.12
C GLY A 107 7.05 6.59 6.09
N GLU A 108 8.08 7.44 6.04
CA GLU A 108 8.25 8.51 7.04
C GLU A 108 7.14 9.56 7.01
N PHE A 109 6.60 9.91 5.84
CA PHE A 109 5.46 10.84 5.75
C PHE A 109 4.22 10.30 6.49
N THR A 110 3.89 9.02 6.27
CA THR A 110 2.76 8.37 6.96
C THR A 110 3.02 8.25 8.46
N LYS A 111 4.25 7.91 8.86
CA LYS A 111 4.65 7.87 10.27
C LYS A 111 4.48 9.23 10.94
N ARG A 112 4.88 10.34 10.30
CA ARG A 112 4.69 11.70 10.83
C ARG A 112 3.20 12.03 10.95
N GLY A 113 2.39 11.69 9.93
CA GLY A 113 0.95 11.85 9.99
C GLY A 113 0.32 11.11 11.16
N PHE A 114 0.70 9.84 11.38
CA PHE A 114 0.27 9.07 12.55
C PHE A 114 0.69 9.73 13.87
N MET A 115 1.95 10.16 14.00
CA MET A 115 2.45 10.84 15.20
C MET A 115 1.74 12.18 15.47
N ASN A 116 1.21 12.82 14.45
CA ASN A 116 0.44 14.07 14.51
C ASN A 116 -1.09 13.82 14.55
N ASN A 117 -1.52 12.59 14.84
CA ASN A 117 -2.93 12.18 14.95
C ASN A 117 -3.76 12.45 13.67
N LYS A 118 -3.14 12.37 12.48
CA LYS A 118 -3.84 12.46 11.19
C LYS A 118 -4.45 11.13 10.77
N PHE A 119 -3.89 10.02 11.26
CA PHE A 119 -4.27 8.65 10.96
C PHE A 119 -4.30 7.81 12.22
N THR A 120 -5.17 6.82 12.26
CA THR A 120 -5.07 5.68 13.16
C THR A 120 -3.94 4.75 12.68
N ILE A 121 -3.53 3.78 13.53
CA ILE A 121 -2.52 2.80 13.13
C ILE A 121 -3.01 1.96 11.93
N ASP A 122 -4.27 1.55 11.96
CA ASP A 122 -4.89 0.75 10.88
C ASP A 122 -4.92 1.53 9.55
N GLU A 123 -5.23 2.83 9.60
CA GLU A 123 -5.19 3.70 8.42
C GLU A 123 -3.76 3.86 7.89
N ALA A 124 -2.78 4.02 8.75
CA ALA A 124 -1.38 4.14 8.37
C ALA A 124 -0.85 2.86 7.71
N GLU A 125 -1.19 1.69 8.25
CA GLU A 125 -0.85 0.39 7.67
C GLU A 125 -1.55 0.16 6.32
N SER A 126 -2.79 0.61 6.18
CA SER A 126 -3.55 0.45 4.94
C SER A 126 -2.97 1.26 3.76
N VAL A 127 -2.20 2.32 4.00
CA VAL A 127 -1.63 3.15 2.93
C VAL A 127 -0.72 2.34 2.01
N ALA A 128 0.22 1.56 2.58
CA ALA A 128 1.13 0.72 1.80
C ALA A 128 0.34 -0.36 1.04
N ALA A 129 -0.59 -1.05 1.72
CA ALA A 129 -1.43 -2.07 1.12
C ALA A 129 -2.29 -1.52 -0.04
N ASN A 130 -2.85 -0.31 0.10
CA ASN A 130 -3.61 0.34 -0.98
C ASN A 130 -2.75 0.66 -2.22
N ILE A 131 -1.48 1.03 -2.03
CA ILE A 131 -0.55 1.31 -3.14
C ILE A 131 -0.15 0.01 -3.85
N GLU A 132 0.01 -1.08 -3.11
CA GLU A 132 0.41 -2.39 -3.62
C GLU A 132 -0.75 -3.22 -4.16
N ALA A 133 -1.99 -2.80 -3.91
CA ALA A 133 -3.19 -3.52 -4.33
C ALA A 133 -3.21 -3.74 -5.85
N SER A 134 -3.43 -4.99 -6.25
CA SER A 134 -3.36 -5.46 -7.63
C SER A 134 -4.74 -5.74 -8.25
N SER A 135 -5.82 -5.61 -7.46
CA SER A 135 -7.19 -5.80 -7.94
C SER A 135 -8.18 -4.85 -7.23
N ALA A 136 -9.34 -4.63 -7.88
CA ALA A 136 -10.44 -3.84 -7.30
C ALA A 136 -11.06 -4.55 -6.09
N GLU A 137 -11.05 -5.86 -6.06
CA GLU A 137 -11.51 -6.69 -4.94
C GLU A 137 -10.61 -6.47 -3.72
N GLU A 138 -9.30 -6.46 -3.91
CA GLU A 138 -8.32 -6.19 -2.87
C GLU A 138 -8.53 -4.79 -2.25
N LEU A 139 -8.72 -3.76 -3.08
CA LEU A 139 -9.03 -2.41 -2.61
C LEU A 139 -10.32 -2.35 -1.79
N ARG A 140 -11.38 -3.07 -2.20
CA ARG A 140 -12.64 -3.13 -1.43
C ARG A 140 -12.46 -3.79 -0.07
N MET A 141 -11.64 -4.83 0.01
CA MET A 141 -11.31 -5.49 1.27
C MET A 141 -10.52 -4.57 2.19
N LEU A 142 -9.50 -3.89 1.68
CA LEU A 142 -8.73 -2.90 2.44
C LEU A 142 -9.64 -1.75 2.94
N GLU A 143 -10.62 -1.34 2.15
CA GLU A 143 -11.64 -0.38 2.57
C GLU A 143 -12.51 -0.91 3.72
N ASP A 144 -12.91 -2.20 3.70
CA ASP A 144 -13.64 -2.84 4.79
C ASP A 144 -12.82 -2.87 6.10
N PHE A 145 -11.49 -3.09 6.01
CA PHE A 145 -10.59 -2.97 7.15
C PHE A 145 -10.50 -1.52 7.66
N ARG A 146 -10.25 -0.57 6.76
CA ARG A 146 -10.14 0.85 7.08
C ARG A 146 -11.40 1.41 7.75
N LEU A 147 -12.58 0.98 7.31
CA LEU A 147 -13.88 1.36 7.91
C LEU A 147 -14.20 0.62 9.21
N GLY A 148 -13.28 -0.19 9.71
CA GLY A 148 -13.46 -0.96 10.95
C GLY A 148 -14.52 -2.06 10.87
N ARG A 149 -15.02 -2.40 9.66
CA ARG A 149 -16.07 -3.43 9.50
C ARG A 149 -15.60 -4.80 9.99
N VAL A 150 -14.34 -5.12 9.73
CA VAL A 150 -13.70 -6.36 10.19
C VAL A 150 -13.57 -6.36 11.71
N GLY A 151 -13.07 -5.27 12.31
CA GLY A 151 -12.96 -5.12 13.77
C GLY A 151 -14.32 -5.21 14.48
N ASN A 152 -15.34 -4.53 13.94
CA ASN A 152 -16.70 -4.57 14.47
C ASN A 152 -17.31 -5.99 14.39
N PHE A 153 -17.03 -6.74 13.33
CA PHE A 153 -17.47 -8.13 13.22
C PHE A 153 -16.86 -8.98 14.35
N PHE A 154 -15.53 -8.93 14.53
CA PHE A 154 -14.87 -9.70 15.58
C PHE A 154 -15.29 -9.27 16.98
N SER A 155 -15.45 -7.98 17.24
CA SER A 155 -15.99 -7.49 18.52
C SER A 155 -17.40 -8.05 18.80
N GLY A 156 -18.24 -8.15 17.77
CA GLY A 156 -19.56 -8.76 17.87
C GLY A 156 -19.50 -10.26 18.16
N VAL A 157 -18.56 -10.98 17.55
CA VAL A 157 -18.33 -12.42 17.85
C VAL A 157 -17.84 -12.61 19.28
N THR A 158 -16.84 -11.83 19.73
CA THR A 158 -16.31 -11.89 21.08
C THR A 158 -17.40 -11.69 22.12
N LYS A 159 -18.22 -10.64 21.97
CA LYS A 159 -19.33 -10.36 22.89
C LYS A 159 -20.36 -11.49 22.96
N LYS A 160 -20.65 -12.17 21.84
CA LYS A 160 -21.55 -13.35 21.83
C LYS A 160 -20.93 -14.54 22.54
N ILE A 161 -19.62 -14.76 22.39
CA ILE A 161 -18.90 -15.83 23.09
C ILE A 161 -18.88 -15.55 24.59
N GLU A 162 -18.62 -14.32 25.03
CA GLU A 162 -18.66 -13.90 26.43
C GLU A 162 -20.04 -14.13 27.04
N ASN A 163 -21.11 -13.74 26.34
CA ASN A 163 -22.48 -13.99 26.81
C ASN A 163 -22.80 -15.48 26.96
N LEU A 164 -22.33 -16.31 26.01
CA LEU A 164 -22.46 -17.77 26.09
C LEU A 164 -21.71 -18.33 27.32
N LEU A 165 -20.48 -17.84 27.53
CA LEU A 165 -19.67 -18.25 28.68
C LEU A 165 -20.39 -17.95 30.01
N VAL A 166 -20.86 -16.71 30.18
CA VAL A 166 -21.63 -16.30 31.37
C VAL A 166 -22.87 -17.16 31.56
N THR A 167 -23.59 -17.50 30.47
CA THR A 167 -24.76 -18.37 30.54
C THR A 167 -24.39 -19.78 30.98
N ILE A 168 -23.29 -20.34 30.51
CA ILE A 168 -22.83 -21.68 30.90
C ILE A 168 -22.34 -21.69 32.36
N GLU A 169 -21.54 -20.71 32.76
CA GLU A 169 -21.00 -20.58 34.10
C GLU A 169 -22.15 -20.44 35.13
N SER A 170 -23.11 -19.56 34.87
CA SER A 170 -24.26 -19.38 35.75
C SER A 170 -25.09 -20.67 35.93
N GLN A 171 -25.23 -21.47 34.87
CA GLN A 171 -25.94 -22.75 34.93
C GLN A 171 -25.14 -23.84 35.67
N LEU A 172 -23.82 -23.79 35.65
CA LEU A 172 -22.96 -24.71 36.41
C LEU A 172 -22.98 -24.37 37.91
N ASP A 173 -22.86 -23.08 38.23
CA ASP A 173 -22.83 -22.63 39.63
C ASP A 173 -24.16 -22.85 40.38
N PHE A 174 -25.28 -22.74 39.68
CA PHE A 174 -26.63 -22.92 40.26
C PHE A 174 -27.25 -24.30 39.98
N SER A 175 -26.46 -25.26 39.45
CA SER A 175 -26.96 -26.61 39.16
C SER A 175 -27.46 -27.36 40.40
N ASP A 176 -26.97 -27.04 41.59
CA ASP A 176 -27.28 -27.73 42.86
C ASP A 176 -28.51 -27.17 43.59
N GLU A 177 -29.04 -25.99 43.23
CA GLU A 177 -30.15 -25.34 43.92
C GLU A 177 -31.54 -25.68 43.36
N GLY A 178 -31.68 -26.62 42.45
CA GLY A 178 -32.97 -27.17 41.98
C GLY A 178 -33.99 -26.17 41.38
N ALA A 179 -33.69 -24.90 41.32
CA ALA A 179 -34.60 -23.83 40.95
C ALA A 179 -34.32 -23.15 39.60
N VAL A 180 -33.18 -23.44 38.96
CA VAL A 180 -32.86 -22.91 37.63
C VAL A 180 -33.02 -24.02 36.60
N GLY A 181 -33.94 -23.81 35.68
CA GLY A 181 -34.36 -24.78 34.67
C GLY A 181 -33.21 -25.47 33.99
N SER A 182 -33.39 -26.78 33.71
CA SER A 182 -32.44 -27.68 33.06
C SER A 182 -31.62 -26.97 31.97
N MET A 183 -30.30 -27.13 32.04
CA MET A 183 -29.34 -26.62 31.07
C MET A 183 -29.90 -26.81 29.65
N ASN A 184 -30.31 -25.73 29.00
CA ASN A 184 -30.92 -25.83 27.67
C ASN A 184 -29.81 -25.98 26.65
N LYS A 185 -29.23 -27.21 26.60
CA LYS A 185 -28.17 -27.61 25.67
C LYS A 185 -28.53 -27.32 24.23
N GLU A 186 -29.81 -27.33 23.86
CA GLU A 186 -30.29 -27.05 22.51
C GLU A 186 -30.13 -25.57 22.16
N ASN A 187 -30.40 -24.65 23.10
CA ASN A 187 -30.20 -23.24 22.87
C ASN A 187 -28.71 -22.90 22.71
N ILE A 188 -27.85 -23.46 23.57
CA ILE A 188 -26.39 -23.26 23.40
C ILE A 188 -25.89 -23.80 22.06
N LYS A 189 -26.31 -25.02 21.69
CA LYS A 189 -25.96 -25.58 20.35
C LYS A 189 -26.44 -24.70 19.21
N LYS A 190 -27.63 -24.12 19.33
CA LYS A 190 -28.21 -23.23 18.32
C LYS A 190 -27.40 -21.94 18.17
N GLU A 191 -27.03 -21.31 19.28
CA GLU A 191 -26.21 -20.10 19.28
C GLU A 191 -24.80 -20.35 18.74
N VAL A 192 -24.15 -21.44 19.13
CA VAL A 192 -22.86 -21.87 18.59
C VAL A 192 -22.96 -22.13 17.07
N SER A 193 -24.07 -22.74 16.61
CA SER A 193 -24.29 -22.98 15.19
C SER A 193 -24.46 -21.69 14.40
N VAL A 194 -25.12 -20.68 14.98
CA VAL A 194 -25.25 -19.34 14.38
C VAL A 194 -23.89 -18.63 14.30
N LEU A 195 -23.09 -18.71 15.38
CA LEU A 195 -21.74 -18.17 15.38
C LEU A 195 -20.85 -18.84 14.32
N LYS A 196 -20.88 -20.18 14.27
CA LYS A 196 -20.11 -20.95 13.27
C LYS A 196 -20.50 -20.58 11.85
N ARG A 197 -21.79 -20.40 11.55
CA ARG A 197 -22.26 -19.97 10.25
C ARG A 197 -21.74 -18.57 9.91
N GLY A 198 -21.89 -17.59 10.82
CA GLY A 198 -21.43 -16.23 10.61
C GLY A 198 -19.92 -16.14 10.38
N LEU A 199 -19.13 -16.96 11.08
CA LEU A 199 -17.68 -17.09 10.83
C LEU A 199 -17.39 -17.74 9.48
N GLY A 200 -18.19 -18.74 9.08
CA GLY A 200 -18.08 -19.37 7.76
C GLY A 200 -18.33 -18.37 6.63
N ASP A 201 -19.45 -17.63 6.71
CA ASP A 201 -19.81 -16.61 5.73
C ASP A 201 -18.72 -15.51 5.64
N PHE A 202 -18.15 -15.12 6.80
CA PHE A 202 -17.04 -14.19 6.85
C PHE A 202 -15.79 -14.74 6.15
N LEU A 203 -15.40 -15.98 6.45
CA LEU A 203 -14.26 -16.64 5.81
C LEU A 203 -14.47 -16.79 4.29
N GLU A 204 -15.67 -17.15 3.83
CA GLU A 204 -15.97 -17.21 2.41
C GLU A 204 -15.84 -15.85 1.72
N LYS A 205 -16.31 -14.78 2.39
CA LYS A 205 -16.19 -13.40 1.88
C LYS A 205 -14.73 -12.96 1.71
N TYR A 206 -13.86 -13.35 2.65
CA TYR A 206 -12.45 -12.91 2.67
C TYR A 206 -11.45 -14.00 2.22
N SER A 207 -11.90 -15.21 1.87
CA SER A 207 -11.07 -16.30 1.34
C SER A 207 -10.38 -15.96 0.00
N PRO A 208 -10.98 -15.20 -0.94
CA PRO A 208 -10.29 -14.77 -2.14
C PRO A 208 -9.02 -13.97 -1.87
N PHE A 209 -8.96 -13.26 -0.72
CA PHE A 209 -7.80 -12.45 -0.32
C PHE A 209 -6.50 -13.26 -0.21
N GLN A 210 -6.54 -14.48 0.32
CA GLN A 210 -5.35 -15.34 0.40
C GLN A 210 -4.86 -15.84 -0.98
N SER A 211 -5.78 -16.04 -1.93
CA SER A 211 -5.42 -16.49 -3.28
C SER A 211 -4.97 -15.35 -4.20
N GLU A 212 -5.43 -14.13 -3.94
CA GLU A 212 -5.11 -12.94 -4.74
C GLU A 212 -3.85 -12.20 -4.26
N MET A 213 -3.52 -12.25 -2.95
CA MET A 213 -2.22 -11.81 -2.43
C MET A 213 -1.03 -12.62 -2.99
N MET A 214 -1.27 -13.84 -3.48
CA MET A 214 -0.28 -14.55 -4.28
C MET A 214 -0.30 -13.98 -5.70
N LYS A 215 0.65 -13.10 -6.04
CA LYS A 215 0.88 -12.64 -7.42
C LYS A 215 0.81 -13.83 -8.35
N LYS A 216 -0.22 -13.88 -9.20
CA LYS A 216 -0.44 -15.03 -10.10
C LYS A 216 0.72 -15.14 -11.06
N LYS A 217 1.47 -16.22 -10.95
CA LYS A 217 2.64 -16.48 -11.78
C LYS A 217 2.27 -17.40 -12.93
N VAL A 218 2.46 -16.94 -14.16
CA VAL A 218 2.26 -17.72 -15.37
C VAL A 218 3.62 -18.03 -15.98
N VAL A 219 3.97 -19.30 -16.12
CA VAL A 219 5.26 -19.73 -16.65
C VAL A 219 5.07 -20.40 -18.01
N LEU A 220 5.76 -19.86 -19.04
CA LEU A 220 5.84 -20.48 -20.36
C LEU A 220 6.97 -21.51 -20.37
N VAL A 221 6.61 -22.76 -20.47
CA VAL A 221 7.54 -23.90 -20.40
C VAL A 221 7.53 -24.65 -21.75
N GLY A 222 8.71 -25.07 -22.24
CA GLY A 222 8.81 -25.85 -23.47
C GLY A 222 10.22 -25.95 -23.99
N ARG A 223 10.44 -26.81 -25.01
CA ARG A 223 11.76 -27.03 -25.66
C ARG A 223 12.34 -25.72 -26.21
N PRO A 224 13.67 -25.61 -26.39
CA PRO A 224 14.27 -24.46 -27.11
C PRO A 224 13.65 -24.32 -28.51
N ASN A 225 13.55 -23.09 -28.99
CA ASN A 225 13.11 -22.72 -30.35
C ASN A 225 11.66 -23.13 -30.75
N VAL A 226 10.77 -23.44 -29.78
CA VAL A 226 9.35 -23.76 -30.07
C VAL A 226 8.45 -22.54 -30.12
N GLY A 227 8.99 -21.32 -30.07
CA GLY A 227 8.21 -20.08 -30.18
C GLY A 227 7.80 -19.47 -28.83
N LYS A 228 8.35 -19.90 -27.67
CA LYS A 228 8.05 -19.32 -26.36
C LYS A 228 8.26 -17.81 -26.31
N SER A 229 9.40 -17.33 -26.81
CA SER A 229 9.74 -15.89 -26.86
C SER A 229 8.80 -15.13 -27.79
N SER A 230 8.37 -15.72 -28.89
CA SER A 230 7.38 -15.10 -29.80
C SER A 230 6.01 -14.99 -29.13
N LEU A 231 5.58 -16.04 -28.44
CA LEU A 231 4.33 -16.02 -27.66
C LEU A 231 4.42 -15.03 -26.50
N PHE A 232 5.54 -14.99 -25.79
CA PHE A 232 5.80 -14.04 -24.71
C PHE A 232 5.69 -12.60 -25.22
N ASN A 233 6.39 -12.27 -26.31
CA ASN A 233 6.34 -10.94 -26.91
C ASN A 233 4.94 -10.59 -27.41
N LEU A 234 4.22 -11.52 -28.03
CA LEU A 234 2.85 -11.32 -28.47
C LEU A 234 1.89 -11.01 -27.32
N LEU A 235 2.08 -11.65 -26.18
CA LEU A 235 1.29 -11.39 -24.97
C LEU A 235 1.64 -10.02 -24.35
N VAL A 236 2.91 -9.62 -24.42
CA VAL A 236 3.39 -8.32 -23.92
C VAL A 236 2.99 -7.18 -24.87
N GLU A 237 3.07 -7.37 -26.21
CA GLU A 237 2.77 -6.35 -27.21
C GLU A 237 1.29 -6.05 -27.39
N LYS A 238 0.41 -7.02 -27.20
CA LYS A 238 -1.03 -6.77 -27.15
C LYS A 238 -1.31 -5.94 -25.93
N LYS A 239 -1.29 -4.60 -26.06
CA LYS A 239 -1.60 -3.51 -25.11
C LYS A 239 -2.62 -3.88 -23.99
N VAL A 240 -2.31 -4.87 -23.20
CA VAL A 240 -3.04 -5.22 -22.01
C VAL A 240 -2.18 -4.73 -20.86
N ALA A 241 -2.22 -3.42 -20.63
CA ALA A 241 -1.76 -2.75 -19.44
C ALA A 241 -0.30 -2.30 -19.29
N LEU A 242 -0.14 -1.43 -18.32
CA LEU A 242 1.06 -0.85 -17.79
C LEU A 242 2.13 -1.93 -17.48
N VAL A 243 3.26 -1.85 -18.15
CA VAL A 243 4.39 -2.74 -17.95
C VAL A 243 5.36 -2.05 -17.00
N SER A 244 5.67 -2.66 -15.87
CA SER A 244 6.79 -2.26 -15.04
C SER A 244 7.97 -3.20 -15.32
N ASP A 245 9.11 -2.66 -15.75
CA ASP A 245 10.34 -3.41 -15.87
C ASP A 245 10.90 -3.68 -14.46
N VAL A 246 11.11 -4.94 -14.13
CA VAL A 246 11.84 -5.31 -12.90
C VAL A 246 13.33 -5.37 -13.27
N PRO A 247 14.19 -4.46 -12.79
CA PRO A 247 15.62 -4.52 -13.05
C PRO A 247 16.26 -5.71 -12.34
N GLY A 248 17.03 -6.48 -13.07
CA GLY A 248 18.00 -7.41 -12.52
C GLY A 248 17.66 -8.88 -12.59
N THR A 249 17.99 -9.53 -13.72
CA THR A 249 18.49 -10.90 -13.72
C THR A 249 19.29 -11.18 -15.00
N THR A 250 20.51 -11.55 -14.80
CA THR A 250 21.44 -12.05 -15.79
C THR A 250 21.02 -13.46 -16.24
N ARG A 251 20.92 -13.65 -17.57
CA ARG A 251 20.87 -14.93 -18.33
C ARG A 251 19.78 -15.95 -17.93
N ASP A 252 18.81 -16.13 -18.81
CA ASP A 252 17.88 -17.25 -19.04
C ASP A 252 16.42 -17.19 -18.58
N VAL A 253 15.95 -16.22 -17.84
CA VAL A 253 14.53 -16.07 -17.50
C VAL A 253 14.04 -14.65 -17.81
N VAL A 254 13.18 -14.52 -18.81
CA VAL A 254 12.54 -13.23 -19.12
C VAL A 254 11.27 -13.14 -18.28
N ARG A 255 11.16 -12.09 -17.45
CA ARG A 255 10.01 -11.83 -16.57
C ARG A 255 9.37 -10.50 -16.92
N LYS A 256 8.03 -10.43 -16.99
CA LYS A 256 7.27 -9.20 -17.07
C LYS A 256 5.97 -9.29 -16.31
N ASN A 257 5.62 -8.21 -15.62
CA ASN A 257 4.33 -8.08 -14.98
C ASN A 257 3.32 -7.53 -15.98
N LEU A 258 2.17 -8.19 -16.08
CA LEU A 258 1.06 -7.84 -16.98
C LEU A 258 -0.20 -7.66 -16.17
N PHE A 259 -1.01 -6.67 -16.53
CA PHE A 259 -2.36 -6.53 -15.97
C PHE A 259 -3.38 -7.11 -16.96
N LEU A 260 -4.06 -8.16 -16.56
CA LEU A 260 -5.11 -8.82 -17.34
C LEU A 260 -6.44 -8.67 -16.62
N LYS A 261 -7.36 -7.87 -17.22
CA LYS A 261 -8.70 -7.61 -16.64
C LYS A 261 -8.65 -7.12 -15.18
N GLY A 262 -7.67 -6.26 -14.86
CA GLY A 262 -7.53 -5.71 -13.51
C GLY A 262 -6.78 -6.59 -12.51
N VAL A 263 -6.21 -7.72 -12.94
CA VAL A 263 -5.40 -8.62 -12.11
C VAL A 263 -3.94 -8.56 -12.57
N GLU A 264 -3.02 -8.31 -11.66
CA GLU A 264 -1.58 -8.38 -11.93
C GLU A 264 -1.14 -9.85 -12.02
N ILE A 265 -0.46 -10.20 -13.12
CA ILE A 265 0.17 -11.50 -13.32
C ILE A 265 1.64 -11.34 -13.67
N THR A 266 2.51 -12.14 -13.10
CA THR A 266 3.92 -12.22 -13.51
C THR A 266 4.05 -13.28 -14.59
N LEU A 267 4.39 -12.87 -15.81
CA LEU A 267 4.67 -13.78 -16.92
C LEU A 267 6.17 -14.09 -16.95
N GLU A 268 6.53 -15.37 -16.93
CA GLU A 268 7.91 -15.85 -17.04
C GLU A 268 8.07 -16.78 -18.25
N ALA A 269 9.15 -16.61 -19.01
CA ALA A 269 9.56 -17.57 -20.03
C ALA A 269 10.86 -18.26 -19.61
N VAL A 270 10.82 -19.58 -19.49
CA VAL A 270 11.98 -20.40 -19.06
C VAL A 270 12.43 -21.28 -20.24
N SER A 271 13.72 -21.23 -20.57
CA SER A 271 14.32 -22.17 -21.53
C SER A 271 14.89 -23.39 -20.78
N TYR A 272 14.63 -24.57 -21.32
CA TYR A 272 14.90 -25.88 -20.69
C TYR A 272 16.38 -26.26 -20.72
N THR A 273 17.31 -25.52 -20.14
CA THR A 273 18.67 -26.01 -20.00
C THR A 273 19.05 -26.48 -18.59
N HIS A 274 18.23 -26.19 -17.54
CA HIS A 274 18.58 -26.52 -16.15
C HIS A 274 17.40 -26.84 -15.23
N LEU A 275 16.43 -27.67 -15.65
CA LEU A 275 15.50 -28.29 -14.71
C LEU A 275 15.89 -29.75 -14.47
N THR A 276 16.89 -30.00 -13.63
CA THR A 276 17.03 -31.28 -12.95
C THR A 276 16.01 -31.32 -11.82
N LEU A 277 14.92 -32.05 -12.01
CA LEU A 277 14.05 -32.44 -10.91
C LEU A 277 14.89 -33.28 -9.93
N PRO A 278 14.82 -33.03 -8.62
CA PRO A 278 15.42 -33.93 -7.65
C PRO A 278 14.67 -35.27 -7.73
N THR A 279 15.28 -36.27 -8.35
CA THR A 279 14.83 -37.65 -8.30
C THR A 279 14.95 -38.12 -6.86
N ARG A 280 13.85 -38.19 -6.12
CA ARG A 280 13.79 -39.01 -4.90
C ARG A 280 13.95 -40.46 -5.36
N ARG A 281 15.10 -41.04 -5.03
CA ARG A 281 15.24 -42.50 -4.97
C ARG A 281 14.46 -42.98 -3.74
N PHE A 282 13.51 -43.88 -3.97
CA PHE A 282 12.93 -44.73 -2.94
C PHE A 282 13.94 -45.72 -2.44
#